data_c71b001d98b2375f6971a7ad17f4d6fd
#
_entry.id   c71b001d98b2375f6971a7ad17f4d6fd
#
_cell.length_a   1.000
_cell.length_b   1.000
_cell.length_c   1.000
_cell.angle_alpha   90.00
_cell.angle_beta   90.00
_cell.angle_gamma   90.00
#
_symmetry.space_group_name_H-M   'P 1'
#
loop_
_entity.id
_entity.type
_entity.pdbx_description
1 polymer ?
#
loop_
_entity_poly.entity_id
_entity_poly.type
_entity_poly.pdbx_seq_one_letter_code
_entity_poly.pdbx_strand_id
1 'polypeptide(L)'
;MCLRAIAQALVGASPRPADLVARYGGEEFVVLLPQTPRMGAEYVAHSVLDVVEALAIRHDASSTARHVTVSVGIACYDDASECWAAPSANSRGADLTAPNSSPLDLVSAADKALYHAKRSGRAQAMLLDICDVDAPQMARDARRPRAVG
;
A
#
# COMPACT_ATOMS: atom_id res chain seq x y z
N MET A 1 21.18 10.90 8.62
CA MET A 1 20.09 11.51 9.41
C MET A 1 18.73 11.37 8.74
N CYS A 2 18.60 11.53 7.43
CA CYS A 2 17.33 11.52 6.69
C CYS A 2 16.45 10.28 6.97
N LEU A 3 16.94 9.06 6.70
CA LEU A 3 16.15 7.82 6.87
C LEU A 3 15.66 7.60 8.32
N ARG A 4 16.40 8.07 9.33
CA ARG A 4 15.96 7.96 10.73
C ARG A 4 14.78 8.90 11.01
N ALA A 5 14.81 10.12 10.48
CA ALA A 5 13.72 11.07 10.62
C ALA A 5 12.45 10.54 9.94
N ILE A 6 12.59 9.99 8.73
CA ILE A 6 11.49 9.34 8.02
C ILE A 6 10.94 8.17 8.83
N ALA A 7 11.80 7.26 9.33
CA ALA A 7 11.34 6.13 10.13
C ALA A 7 10.52 6.58 11.36
N GLN A 8 10.96 7.63 12.05
CA GLN A 8 10.23 8.19 13.20
C GLN A 8 8.88 8.79 12.77
N ALA A 9 8.83 9.48 11.63
CA ALA A 9 7.58 10.02 11.09
C ALA A 9 6.59 8.90 10.71
N LEU A 10 7.07 7.81 10.11
CA LEU A 10 6.24 6.66 9.78
C LEU A 10 5.64 6.00 11.02
N VAL A 11 6.43 5.82 12.08
CA VAL A 11 5.94 5.30 13.37
C VAL A 11 4.86 6.22 13.95
N GLY A 12 5.04 7.54 13.84
CA GLY A 12 4.04 8.51 14.28
C GLY A 12 2.74 8.48 13.46
N ALA A 13 2.82 8.16 12.17
CA ALA A 13 1.67 8.01 11.28
C ALA A 13 0.92 6.68 11.46
N SER A 14 1.53 5.70 12.15
CA SER A 14 0.98 4.36 12.41
C SER A 14 0.86 4.11 13.92
N PRO A 15 -0.10 4.77 14.61
CA PRO A 15 -0.11 4.87 16.06
C PRO A 15 -0.65 3.64 16.79
N ARG A 16 -1.23 2.66 16.09
CA ARG A 16 -1.82 1.50 16.77
C ARG A 16 -0.76 0.50 17.20
N PRO A 17 -0.90 -0.12 18.38
CA PRO A 17 0.08 -1.09 18.87
C PRO A 17 0.30 -2.30 17.98
N ALA A 18 -0.68 -2.63 17.14
CA ALA A 18 -0.60 -3.75 16.21
C ALA A 18 0.09 -3.38 14.87
N ASP A 19 0.24 -2.09 14.59
CA ASP A 19 0.90 -1.64 13.37
C ASP A 19 2.41 -1.85 13.48
N LEU A 20 3.02 -2.30 12.41
CA LEU A 20 4.45 -2.54 12.35
C LEU A 20 5.07 -1.69 11.26
N VAL A 21 6.07 -0.90 11.62
CA VAL A 21 6.93 -0.16 10.69
C VAL A 21 8.30 -0.81 10.67
N ALA A 22 8.76 -1.23 9.51
CA ALA A 22 10.08 -1.82 9.35
C ALA A 22 10.79 -1.25 8.12
N ARG A 23 12.13 -1.20 8.19
CA ARG A 23 12.95 -0.92 7.02
C ARG A 23 13.13 -2.22 6.24
N TYR A 24 12.65 -2.22 4.99
CA TYR A 24 12.70 -3.40 4.13
C TYR A 24 14.08 -3.56 3.49
N GLY A 25 14.67 -2.47 3.02
CA GLY A 25 16.03 -2.44 2.46
C GLY A 25 16.37 -1.09 1.86
N GLY A 26 17.64 -0.73 1.81
CA GLY A 26 18.07 0.53 1.19
C GLY A 26 17.33 1.75 1.77
N GLU A 27 16.48 2.36 0.98
CA GLU A 27 15.60 3.48 1.35
C GLU A 27 14.12 3.07 1.48
N GLU A 28 13.83 1.78 1.42
CA GLU A 28 12.48 1.26 1.41
C GLU A 28 12.01 0.86 2.81
N PHE A 29 10.78 1.22 3.12
CA PHE A 29 10.08 0.87 4.34
C PHE A 29 8.82 0.07 4.02
N VAL A 30 8.43 -0.78 4.94
CA VAL A 30 7.15 -1.49 4.92
C VAL A 30 6.36 -1.12 6.17
N VAL A 31 5.07 -0.93 6.00
CA VAL A 31 4.11 -0.72 7.09
C VAL A 31 3.06 -1.82 6.98
N LEU A 32 2.93 -2.62 8.03
CA LEU A 32 1.89 -3.63 8.14
C LEU A 32 0.78 -3.09 9.04
N LEU A 33 -0.44 -3.16 8.55
CA LEU A 33 -1.63 -2.63 9.21
C LEU A 33 -2.65 -3.77 9.43
N PRO A 34 -2.46 -4.62 10.46
CA PRO A 34 -3.38 -5.71 10.73
C PRO A 34 -4.80 -5.20 11.00
N GLN A 35 -5.81 -5.95 10.56
CA GLN A 35 -7.22 -5.64 10.78
C GLN A 35 -7.59 -4.20 10.36
N THR A 36 -7.04 -3.74 9.23
CA THR A 36 -7.28 -2.40 8.70
C THR A 36 -7.97 -2.53 7.35
N PRO A 37 -9.19 -2.03 7.22
CA PRO A 37 -9.89 -2.01 5.95
C PRO A 37 -9.20 -1.03 4.98
N ARG A 38 -9.51 -1.16 3.68
CA ARG A 38 -8.97 -0.35 2.59
C ARG A 38 -8.92 1.16 2.91
N MET A 39 -10.04 1.74 3.35
CA MET A 39 -10.11 3.16 3.69
C MET A 39 -9.14 3.56 4.82
N GLY A 40 -8.93 2.67 5.78
CA GLY A 40 -7.97 2.89 6.85
C GLY A 40 -6.52 2.84 6.36
N ALA A 41 -6.21 1.93 5.45
CA ALA A 41 -4.88 1.85 4.84
C ALA A 41 -4.58 3.09 3.97
N GLU A 42 -5.55 3.55 3.19
CA GLU A 42 -5.44 4.79 2.42
C GLU A 42 -5.22 6.01 3.32
N TYR A 43 -5.96 6.10 4.44
CA TYR A 43 -5.79 7.18 5.41
C TYR A 43 -4.37 7.20 5.98
N VAL A 44 -3.84 6.05 6.40
CA VAL A 44 -2.45 5.95 6.90
C VAL A 44 -1.46 6.33 5.80
N ALA A 45 -1.67 5.89 4.57
CA ALA A 45 -0.80 6.24 3.45
C ALA A 45 -0.74 7.76 3.19
N HIS A 46 -1.89 8.44 3.23
CA HIS A 46 -1.94 9.90 3.11
C HIS A 46 -1.26 10.59 4.30
N SER A 47 -1.50 10.12 5.53
CA SER A 47 -0.77 10.61 6.71
C SER A 47 0.75 10.45 6.55
N VAL A 48 1.22 9.35 5.97
CA VAL A 48 2.64 9.13 5.68
C VAL A 48 3.18 10.17 4.71
N LEU A 49 2.45 10.49 3.64
CA LEU A 49 2.85 11.53 2.69
C LEU A 49 2.98 12.88 3.41
N ASP A 50 1.96 13.25 4.17
CA ASP A 50 1.88 14.55 4.87
C ASP A 50 3.01 14.70 5.91
N VAL A 51 3.23 13.69 6.75
CA VAL A 51 4.26 13.79 7.79
C VAL A 51 5.67 13.81 7.21
N VAL A 52 5.93 13.10 6.10
CA VAL A 52 7.24 13.15 5.44
C VAL A 52 7.45 14.51 4.76
N GLU A 53 6.44 15.06 4.09
CA GLU A 53 6.50 16.40 3.51
C GLU A 53 6.76 17.46 4.57
N ALA A 54 6.09 17.36 5.73
CA ALA A 54 6.26 18.26 6.87
C ALA A 54 7.67 18.26 7.46
N LEU A 55 8.46 17.19 7.27
CA LEU A 55 9.88 17.17 7.66
C LEU A 55 10.72 18.20 6.90
N ALA A 56 10.28 18.61 5.71
CA ALA A 56 10.95 19.59 4.85
C ALA A 56 12.45 19.33 4.65
N ILE A 57 12.87 18.05 4.63
CA ILE A 57 14.27 17.66 4.47
C ILE A 57 14.73 18.08 3.07
N ARG A 58 15.67 18.99 3.01
CA ARG A 58 16.16 19.54 1.74
C ARG A 58 16.76 18.46 0.83
N HIS A 59 16.38 18.49 -0.46
CA HIS A 59 16.86 17.58 -1.50
C HIS A 59 17.03 18.30 -2.84
N ASP A 60 18.11 19.06 -2.99
CA ASP A 60 18.35 19.93 -4.15
C ASP A 60 18.51 19.14 -5.48
N ALA A 61 18.92 17.87 -5.42
CA ALA A 61 19.10 17.02 -6.59
C ALA A 61 17.82 16.30 -7.03
N SER A 62 16.71 16.46 -6.32
CA SER A 62 15.46 15.80 -6.67
C SER A 62 14.80 16.46 -7.88
N SER A 63 14.28 15.62 -8.80
CA SER A 63 13.46 16.07 -9.93
C SER A 63 11.97 16.23 -9.58
N THR A 64 11.55 15.79 -8.39
CA THR A 64 10.13 15.80 -7.96
C THR A 64 9.82 17.03 -7.12
N ALA A 65 10.64 17.33 -6.12
CA ALA A 65 10.45 18.46 -5.20
C ALA A 65 11.81 18.89 -4.63
N ARG A 66 11.90 20.11 -4.07
CA ARG A 66 13.12 20.60 -3.41
C ARG A 66 13.37 19.98 -2.03
N HIS A 67 12.49 19.12 -1.59
CA HIS A 67 12.57 18.38 -0.34
C HIS A 67 12.35 16.88 -0.61
N VAL A 68 12.70 16.07 0.37
CA VAL A 68 12.47 14.61 0.30
C VAL A 68 10.98 14.34 0.31
N THR A 69 10.54 13.50 -0.64
CA THR A 69 9.18 12.99 -0.72
C THR A 69 9.22 11.46 -0.72
N VAL A 70 8.10 10.84 -0.43
CA VAL A 70 7.92 9.39 -0.55
C VAL A 70 6.80 9.08 -1.54
N SER A 71 6.86 7.90 -2.13
CA SER A 71 5.74 7.30 -2.85
C SER A 71 5.29 6.09 -2.07
N VAL A 72 3.99 5.83 -2.03
CA VAL A 72 3.40 4.75 -1.25
C VAL A 72 2.63 3.81 -2.17
N GLY A 73 2.95 2.52 -2.10
CA GLY A 73 2.13 1.46 -2.68
C GLY A 73 1.31 0.79 -1.58
N ILE A 74 0.03 0.62 -1.81
CA ILE A 74 -0.90 0.02 -0.86
C ILE A 74 -1.44 -1.26 -1.47
N ALA A 75 -1.46 -2.33 -0.69
CA ALA A 75 -2.20 -3.53 -1.01
C ALA A 75 -3.09 -3.90 0.17
N CYS A 76 -4.31 -4.29 -0.11
CA CYS A 76 -5.28 -4.73 0.87
C CYS A 76 -5.75 -6.14 0.56
N TYR A 77 -6.06 -6.89 1.61
CA TYR A 77 -6.75 -8.15 1.56
C TYR A 77 -7.80 -8.16 2.67
N ASP A 78 -9.02 -7.92 2.31
CA ASP A 78 -10.16 -7.82 3.23
C ASP A 78 -11.41 -8.44 2.57
N ASP A 79 -12.54 -8.38 3.27
CA ASP A 79 -13.82 -8.91 2.80
C ASP A 79 -14.37 -8.17 1.56
N ALA A 80 -13.83 -7.01 1.21
CA ALA A 80 -14.14 -6.29 -0.01
C ALA A 80 -13.25 -6.73 -1.19
N SER A 81 -12.20 -7.53 -0.96
CA SER A 81 -11.34 -8.06 -2.00
C SER A 81 -12.08 -9.10 -2.84
N GLU A 82 -12.09 -8.98 -4.16
CA GLU A 82 -12.82 -9.89 -5.07
C GLU A 82 -12.40 -11.36 -4.92
N CYS A 83 -11.16 -11.62 -4.49
CA CYS A 83 -10.63 -12.96 -4.24
C CYS A 83 -10.78 -13.41 -2.78
N TRP A 84 -11.48 -12.65 -1.93
CA TRP A 84 -11.77 -13.05 -0.58
C TRP A 84 -12.75 -14.21 -0.57
N ALA A 85 -12.28 -15.39 -0.17
CA ALA A 85 -13.14 -16.52 0.16
C ALA A 85 -13.41 -16.48 1.66
N ALA A 86 -14.62 -16.09 2.06
CA ALA A 86 -15.02 -16.17 3.46
C ALA A 86 -14.84 -17.61 3.98
N PRO A 87 -14.26 -17.83 5.17
CA PRO A 87 -14.14 -19.15 5.74
C PRO A 87 -15.54 -19.76 5.86
N SER A 88 -15.82 -20.81 5.08
CA SER A 88 -17.09 -21.52 5.16
C SER A 88 -17.23 -22.16 6.54
N ALA A 89 -18.28 -21.81 7.27
CA ALA A 89 -18.59 -22.35 8.58
C ALA A 89 -18.79 -23.90 8.59
N ASN A 90 -18.84 -24.53 7.42
CA ASN A 90 -19.06 -25.96 7.23
C ASN A 90 -17.83 -26.73 6.74
N SER A 91 -16.66 -26.15 6.68
CA SER A 91 -15.44 -26.84 6.27
C SER A 91 -14.92 -27.77 7.37
N ARG A 92 -15.69 -28.77 7.71
CA ARG A 92 -15.16 -29.96 8.41
C ARG A 92 -14.40 -30.81 7.38
N GLY A 93 -13.12 -30.59 7.33
CA GLY A 93 -12.21 -31.44 6.57
C GLY A 93 -11.97 -30.95 5.17
N ALA A 94 -10.93 -30.25 5.05
CA ALA A 94 -10.07 -30.08 3.90
C ALA A 94 -10.54 -29.29 2.76
N ASP A 95 -10.36 -28.83 2.07
CA ASP A 95 -9.72 -28.26 0.90
C ASP A 95 -9.34 -26.80 1.20
N LEU A 96 -8.13 -26.64 1.67
CA LEU A 96 -7.44 -25.36 1.76
C LEU A 96 -7.03 -24.90 0.35
N THR A 97 -7.92 -25.09 -0.62
CA THR A 97 -7.92 -24.32 -1.87
C THR A 97 -8.69 -23.01 -1.63
N ALA A 98 -8.40 -22.34 -0.51
CA ALA A 98 -8.52 -20.90 -0.51
C ALA A 98 -7.70 -20.38 -1.70
N PRO A 99 -8.18 -19.36 -2.45
CA PRO A 99 -7.37 -18.78 -3.49
C PRO A 99 -5.98 -18.54 -2.90
N ASN A 100 -4.94 -18.97 -3.59
CA ASN A 100 -3.56 -19.08 -3.14
C ASN A 100 -2.92 -17.70 -2.82
N SER A 101 -3.60 -16.89 -2.03
CA SER A 101 -3.08 -15.60 -1.59
C SER A 101 -2.06 -15.82 -0.50
N SER A 102 -0.81 -15.82 -0.89
CA SER A 102 0.34 -15.85 -0.01
C SER A 102 0.57 -14.44 0.57
N PRO A 103 1.13 -14.31 1.78
CA PRO A 103 1.64 -13.03 2.26
C PRO A 103 2.60 -12.35 1.26
N LEU A 104 3.30 -13.13 0.44
CA LEU A 104 4.15 -12.62 -0.63
C LEU A 104 3.37 -11.95 -1.76
N ASP A 105 2.12 -12.34 -2.00
CA ASP A 105 1.27 -11.73 -3.01
C ASP A 105 0.84 -10.33 -2.58
N LEU A 106 0.63 -10.12 -1.27
CA LEU A 106 0.35 -8.80 -0.70
C LEU A 106 1.54 -7.85 -0.90
N VAL A 107 2.75 -8.32 -0.63
CA VAL A 107 3.98 -7.55 -0.84
C VAL A 107 4.15 -7.25 -2.33
N SER A 108 3.93 -8.22 -3.20
CA SER A 108 4.02 -8.05 -4.66
C SER A 108 3.00 -7.04 -5.17
N ALA A 109 1.76 -7.06 -4.66
CA ALA A 109 0.73 -6.09 -5.01
C ALA A 109 1.11 -4.67 -4.57
N ALA A 110 1.63 -4.53 -3.34
CA ALA A 110 2.11 -3.24 -2.84
C ALA A 110 3.28 -2.70 -3.67
N ASP A 111 4.22 -3.56 -4.07
CA ASP A 111 5.36 -3.16 -4.92
C ASP A 111 4.89 -2.70 -6.31
N LYS A 112 3.95 -3.42 -6.93
CA LYS A 112 3.33 -2.99 -8.19
C LYS A 112 2.61 -1.64 -8.06
N ALA A 113 1.87 -1.44 -6.96
CA ALA A 113 1.23 -0.16 -6.67
C ALA A 113 2.27 0.96 -6.51
N LEU A 114 3.36 0.71 -5.78
CA LEU A 114 4.47 1.64 -5.62
C LEU A 114 5.14 1.98 -6.96
N TYR A 115 5.34 0.99 -7.81
CA TYR A 115 5.86 1.22 -9.16
C TYR A 115 4.96 2.16 -9.97
N HIS A 116 3.64 1.97 -9.89
CA HIS A 116 2.67 2.86 -10.54
C HIS A 116 2.72 4.27 -9.95
N ALA A 117 2.79 4.42 -8.62
CA ALA A 117 2.94 5.71 -7.96
C ALA A 117 4.20 6.46 -8.44
N LYS A 118 5.34 5.75 -8.52
CA LYS A 118 6.60 6.30 -9.01
C LYS A 118 6.52 6.74 -10.49
N ARG A 119 5.81 5.98 -11.33
CA ARG A 119 5.63 6.33 -12.75
C ARG A 119 4.65 7.47 -12.98
N SER A 120 3.66 7.64 -12.13
CA SER A 120 2.62 8.66 -12.26
C SER A 120 3.00 10.01 -11.65
N GLY A 121 4.28 10.24 -11.39
CA GLY A 121 4.79 11.54 -10.92
C GLY A 121 5.40 11.52 -9.52
N ARG A 122 5.43 10.38 -8.84
CA ARG A 122 5.94 10.22 -7.46
C ARG A 122 5.12 11.03 -6.43
N ALA A 123 5.58 11.11 -5.19
CA ALA A 123 4.98 11.88 -4.11
C ALA A 123 3.46 11.65 -3.97
N GLN A 124 3.03 10.41 -4.08
CA GLN A 124 1.63 9.99 -4.04
C GLN A 124 1.48 8.56 -3.54
N ALA A 125 0.26 8.22 -3.13
CA ALA A 125 -0.14 6.87 -2.78
C ALA A 125 -0.93 6.24 -3.93
N MET A 126 -0.72 4.95 -4.15
CA MET A 126 -1.52 4.14 -5.08
C MET A 126 -1.92 2.84 -4.41
N LEU A 127 -3.15 2.40 -4.65
CA LEU A 127 -3.68 1.15 -4.14
C LEU A 127 -3.92 0.18 -5.29
N LEU A 128 -3.51 -1.08 -5.08
CA LEU A 128 -3.91 -2.21 -5.89
C LEU A 128 -4.55 -3.26 -4.98
N ASP A 129 -5.64 -3.85 -5.45
CA ASP A 129 -6.17 -5.06 -4.82
C ASP A 129 -5.24 -6.24 -5.10
N ILE A 130 -5.13 -7.16 -4.14
CA ILE A 130 -4.32 -8.36 -4.32
C ILE A 130 -4.78 -9.19 -5.52
N CYS A 131 -6.06 -9.14 -5.83
CA CYS A 131 -6.69 -9.85 -6.94
C CYS A 131 -6.35 -9.23 -8.31
N ASP A 132 -5.91 -7.98 -8.33
CA ASP A 132 -5.55 -7.27 -9.55
C ASP A 132 -4.11 -7.53 -10.02
N VAL A 133 -3.35 -8.28 -9.25
CA VAL A 133 -1.92 -8.50 -9.51
C VAL A 133 -1.68 -9.17 -10.85
N ASP A 134 -2.57 -10.07 -11.27
CA ASP A 134 -2.45 -10.83 -12.52
C ASP A 134 -3.45 -10.41 -13.61
N ALA A 135 -4.29 -9.41 -13.35
CA ALA A 135 -5.26 -8.93 -14.34
C ALA A 135 -4.57 -8.19 -15.49
N PRO A 136 -4.80 -8.58 -16.75
CA PRO A 136 -4.28 -7.84 -17.90
C PRO A 136 -4.80 -6.41 -17.91
N GLN A 137 -3.93 -5.48 -18.29
CA GLN A 137 -4.17 -4.02 -18.26
C GLN A 137 -5.53 -3.58 -18.87
N MET A 138 -6.00 -4.31 -19.90
CA MET A 138 -7.27 -4.02 -20.57
C MET A 138 -8.52 -4.22 -19.71
N ALA A 139 -8.47 -5.09 -18.68
CA ALA A 139 -9.60 -5.31 -17.78
C ALA A 139 -9.77 -4.18 -16.75
N ARG A 140 -8.72 -3.42 -16.48
CA ARG A 140 -8.72 -2.32 -15.50
C ARG A 140 -9.44 -1.07 -16.00
N ASP A 141 -9.34 -0.77 -17.29
CA ASP A 141 -10.01 0.38 -17.91
C ASP A 141 -11.52 0.19 -18.06
N ALA A 142 -11.98 -1.06 -18.14
CA ALA A 142 -13.42 -1.37 -18.23
C ALA A 142 -14.17 -1.18 -16.90
N ARG A 143 -13.48 -1.10 -15.76
CA ARG A 143 -14.05 -0.98 -14.41
C ARG A 143 -14.12 0.45 -13.88
N ARG A 144 -13.67 1.45 -14.64
CA ARG A 144 -13.88 2.84 -14.24
C ARG A 144 -15.38 3.16 -14.30
N PRO A 145 -16.02 3.60 -13.19
CA PRO A 145 -17.39 4.05 -13.26
C PRO A 145 -17.47 5.20 -14.25
N ARG A 146 -18.33 5.06 -15.25
CA ARG A 146 -18.65 6.18 -16.17
C ARG A 146 -19.16 7.32 -15.29
N ALA A 147 -18.47 8.45 -15.33
CA ALA A 147 -18.98 9.68 -14.74
C ALA A 147 -20.36 9.93 -15.36
N VAL A 148 -21.39 9.91 -14.52
CA VAL A 148 -22.75 10.33 -14.90
C VAL A 148 -22.68 11.84 -14.98
N GLY A 149 -22.81 12.37 -16.21
CA GLY A 149 -22.94 13.78 -16.48
C GLY A 149 -24.29 14.34 -16.02
#